data_0e81011b298ea9b557b2f542e541668f
#
_entry.id   0e81011b298ea9b557b2f542e541668f
#
_cell.length_a   1.000
_cell.length_b   1.000
_cell.length_c   1.000
_cell.angle_alpha   90.00
_cell.angle_beta   90.00
_cell.angle_gamma   90.00
#
_symmetry.space_group_name_H-M   'P 1'
#
loop_
_entity.id
_entity.type
_entity.pdbx_description
1 polymer ?
#
loop_
_entity_poly.entity_id
_entity_poly.type
_entity_poly.pdbx_seq_one_letter_code
_entity_poly.pdbx_strand_id
1 'polypeptide(L)'
;AKRALRLCSIHQKTCILQHFGKAAIRLHIPRFQCSLPYLETHSSLLYYMTTLGVSVHTVEEAVKAEQLGATYLMASHVFPTACKPSDPPIGVDTVKAICKAVKIPVYALGGVTPKTISQLQDVPIKGVALMSGLMTCPDVPGYLKELRA
;
A
#
# COMPACT_ATOMS: atom_id res chain seq x y z
N ALA A 1 -0.61 17.86 -5.39
CA ALA A 1 0.08 17.51 -4.13
C ALA A 1 -0.25 18.52 -3.01
N LYS A 2 0.03 19.85 -3.15
CA LYS A 2 -0.16 20.85 -2.08
C LYS A 2 -1.56 20.86 -1.47
N ARG A 3 -2.64 20.77 -2.28
CA ARG A 3 -4.04 20.71 -1.79
C ARG A 3 -4.29 19.44 -0.95
N ALA A 4 -3.82 18.30 -1.40
CA ALA A 4 -3.97 17.03 -0.66
C ALA A 4 -3.21 17.07 0.68
N LEU A 5 -1.98 17.60 0.68
CA LEU A 5 -1.20 17.79 1.90
C LEU A 5 -1.92 18.66 2.92
N ARG A 6 -2.48 19.80 2.48
CA ARG A 6 -3.24 20.70 3.35
C ARG A 6 -4.46 20.00 3.96
N LEU A 7 -5.22 19.24 3.16
CA LEU A 7 -6.37 18.49 3.65
C LEU A 7 -5.95 17.41 4.66
N CYS A 8 -4.91 16.63 4.35
CA CYS A 8 -4.39 15.64 5.29
C CYS A 8 -3.94 16.28 6.62
N SER A 9 -3.27 17.43 6.56
CA SER A 9 -2.85 18.16 7.75
C SER A 9 -4.04 18.64 8.60
N ILE A 10 -5.05 19.25 7.97
CA ILE A 10 -6.27 19.72 8.67
C ILE A 10 -6.97 18.56 9.38
N HIS A 11 -7.05 17.40 8.75
CA HIS A 11 -7.70 16.22 9.29
C HIS A 11 -6.77 15.28 10.07
N GLN A 12 -5.55 15.71 10.39
CA GLN A 12 -4.53 14.92 11.12
C GLN A 12 -4.30 13.53 10.48
N LYS A 13 -4.29 13.48 9.14
CA LYS A 13 -4.04 12.26 8.36
C LYS A 13 -2.66 12.30 7.72
N THR A 14 -2.02 11.15 7.68
CA THR A 14 -0.73 10.99 6.99
C THR A 14 -0.93 11.04 5.48
N CYS A 15 -0.16 11.91 4.82
CA CYS A 15 -0.09 11.94 3.35
C CYS A 15 1.19 11.25 2.90
N ILE A 16 1.04 10.28 2.00
CA ILE A 16 2.15 9.58 1.35
C ILE A 16 2.05 9.86 -0.15
N LEU A 17 3.13 10.38 -0.74
CA LEU A 17 3.17 10.59 -2.20
C LEU A 17 3.59 9.30 -2.90
N GLN A 18 3.05 9.09 -4.11
CA GLN A 18 3.37 7.95 -4.95
C GLN A 18 3.91 8.42 -6.30
N HIS A 19 4.92 7.73 -6.85
CA HIS A 19 5.56 7.94 -8.15
C HIS A 19 6.33 9.25 -8.36
N PHE A 20 6.05 10.31 -7.65
CA PHE A 20 6.65 11.63 -7.85
C PHE A 20 7.75 11.94 -6.82
N GLY A 21 8.83 11.15 -6.78
CA GLY A 21 9.91 11.28 -5.80
C GLY A 21 10.53 12.68 -5.76
N LYS A 22 10.81 13.30 -6.92
CA LYS A 22 11.33 14.68 -6.97
C LYS A 22 10.35 15.69 -6.35
N ALA A 23 9.04 15.48 -6.50
CA ALA A 23 8.05 16.35 -5.88
C ALA A 23 7.99 16.13 -4.36
N ALA A 24 8.13 14.88 -3.88
CA ALA A 24 8.21 14.58 -2.46
C ALA A 24 9.38 15.30 -1.80
N ILE A 25 10.57 15.22 -2.38
CA ILE A 25 11.77 15.92 -1.90
C ILE A 25 11.57 17.43 -1.87
N ARG A 26 11.10 18.03 -2.98
CA ARG A 26 10.87 19.49 -3.08
C ARG A 26 9.81 20.01 -2.12
N LEU A 27 8.86 19.19 -1.72
CA LEU A 27 7.79 19.55 -0.78
C LEU A 27 8.13 19.15 0.67
N HIS A 28 9.35 18.65 0.91
CA HIS A 28 9.79 18.15 2.22
C HIS A 28 8.82 17.11 2.81
N ILE A 29 8.30 16.20 1.97
CA ILE A 29 7.43 15.10 2.39
C ILE A 29 8.29 13.86 2.58
N PRO A 30 8.59 13.45 3.82
CA PRO A 30 9.49 12.33 4.08
C PRO A 30 8.77 10.97 4.00
N ARG A 31 7.65 10.90 3.26
CA ARG A 31 6.83 9.69 3.11
C ARG A 31 6.51 9.43 1.65
N PHE A 32 6.91 8.26 1.18
CA PHE A 32 6.82 7.94 -0.24
C PHE A 32 6.41 6.49 -0.47
N GLN A 33 5.68 6.25 -1.54
CA GLN A 33 5.30 4.91 -2.04
C GLN A 33 5.78 4.76 -3.47
N CYS A 34 6.41 3.63 -3.79
CA CYS A 34 6.85 3.32 -5.15
C CYS A 34 6.74 1.82 -5.48
N SER A 35 7.05 1.48 -6.72
CA SER A 35 7.27 0.10 -7.15
C SER A 35 8.70 -0.34 -6.83
N LEU A 36 8.95 -1.65 -6.75
CA LEU A 36 10.29 -2.18 -6.54
C LEU A 36 11.28 -1.74 -7.64
N PRO A 37 10.97 -1.80 -8.94
CA PRO A 37 11.88 -1.31 -9.98
C PRO A 37 12.22 0.18 -9.86
N TYR A 38 11.27 0.98 -9.37
CA TYR A 38 11.54 2.40 -9.11
C TYR A 38 12.55 2.58 -7.97
N LEU A 39 12.42 1.83 -6.87
CA LEU A 39 13.36 1.88 -5.75
C LEU A 39 14.76 1.44 -6.18
N GLU A 40 14.89 0.39 -6.96
CA GLU A 40 16.16 -0.13 -7.48
C GLU A 40 16.95 0.93 -8.28
N THR A 41 16.23 1.73 -9.06
CA THR A 41 16.83 2.79 -9.89
C THR A 41 16.99 4.13 -9.18
N HIS A 42 16.38 4.31 -8.00
CA HIS A 42 16.34 5.59 -7.26
C HIS A 42 16.69 5.40 -5.78
N SER A 43 17.72 4.62 -5.47
CA SER A 43 18.15 4.32 -4.10
C SER A 43 18.48 5.57 -3.26
N SER A 44 18.85 6.68 -3.92
CA SER A 44 19.06 7.98 -3.25
C SER A 44 17.83 8.51 -2.50
N LEU A 45 16.61 8.00 -2.80
CA LEU A 45 15.39 8.33 -2.04
C LEU A 45 15.51 7.96 -0.55
N LEU A 46 16.28 6.93 -0.21
CA LEU A 46 16.49 6.48 1.17
C LEU A 46 17.03 7.61 2.08
N TYR A 47 17.82 8.52 1.54
CA TYR A 47 18.37 9.65 2.31
C TYR A 47 17.32 10.71 2.70
N TYR A 48 16.17 10.71 2.01
CA TYR A 48 15.15 11.75 2.18
C TYR A 48 13.85 11.22 2.80
N MET A 49 13.67 9.88 2.82
CA MET A 49 12.41 9.28 3.23
C MET A 49 12.54 8.60 4.59
N THR A 50 11.70 8.99 5.54
CA THR A 50 11.55 8.30 6.83
C THR A 50 10.52 7.17 6.76
N THR A 51 9.64 7.22 5.77
CA THR A 51 8.64 6.17 5.49
C THR A 51 8.65 5.88 4.00
N LEU A 52 9.07 4.68 3.65
CA LEU A 52 9.18 4.22 2.27
C LEU A 52 8.37 2.94 2.10
N GLY A 53 7.25 3.04 1.38
CA GLY A 53 6.44 1.90 1.00
C GLY A 53 6.82 1.38 -0.36
N VAL A 54 6.79 0.05 -0.51
CA VAL A 54 7.04 -0.61 -1.79
C VAL A 54 5.92 -1.56 -2.14
N SER A 55 5.41 -1.44 -3.38
CA SER A 55 4.44 -2.38 -3.93
C SER A 55 5.16 -3.65 -4.37
N VAL A 56 4.63 -4.80 -3.94
CA VAL A 56 5.20 -6.13 -4.19
C VAL A 56 4.11 -7.13 -4.59
N HIS A 57 4.51 -8.15 -5.36
CA HIS A 57 3.60 -9.16 -5.92
C HIS A 57 4.04 -10.58 -5.58
N THR A 58 5.29 -10.77 -5.17
CA THR A 58 5.87 -12.07 -4.80
C THR A 58 6.64 -12.00 -3.49
N VAL A 59 7.00 -13.14 -2.94
CA VAL A 59 7.84 -13.24 -1.73
C VAL A 59 9.25 -12.71 -2.00
N GLU A 60 9.80 -13.00 -3.17
CA GLU A 60 11.14 -12.57 -3.57
C GLU A 60 11.21 -11.04 -3.67
N GLU A 61 10.20 -10.41 -4.28
CA GLU A 61 10.08 -8.96 -4.32
C GLU A 61 9.98 -8.36 -2.92
N ALA A 62 9.23 -8.99 -2.02
CA ALA A 62 9.06 -8.51 -0.65
C ALA A 62 10.38 -8.53 0.14
N VAL A 63 11.11 -9.64 0.10
CA VAL A 63 12.43 -9.76 0.75
C VAL A 63 13.42 -8.75 0.16
N LYS A 64 13.44 -8.60 -1.17
CA LYS A 64 14.31 -7.64 -1.83
C LYS A 64 13.97 -6.19 -1.47
N ALA A 65 12.69 -5.84 -1.41
CA ALA A 65 12.25 -4.51 -1.00
C ALA A 65 12.67 -4.18 0.44
N GLU A 66 12.54 -5.13 1.37
CA GLU A 66 13.01 -4.98 2.75
C GLU A 66 14.53 -4.78 2.80
N GLN A 67 15.31 -5.58 2.08
CA GLN A 67 16.77 -5.43 1.99
C GLN A 67 17.20 -4.09 1.41
N LEU A 68 16.42 -3.53 0.48
CA LEU A 68 16.64 -2.20 -0.11
C LEU A 68 16.16 -1.05 0.80
N GLY A 69 15.66 -1.31 2.00
CA GLY A 69 15.30 -0.30 2.98
C GLY A 69 13.84 0.15 2.94
N ALA A 70 12.94 -0.62 2.35
CA ALA A 70 11.50 -0.38 2.52
C ALA A 70 11.12 -0.45 4.01
N THR A 71 10.24 0.45 4.44
CA THR A 71 9.75 0.49 5.84
C THR A 71 8.37 -0.15 5.99
N TYR A 72 7.66 -0.39 4.89
CA TYR A 72 6.45 -1.19 4.81
C TYR A 72 6.25 -1.70 3.38
N LEU A 73 5.43 -2.73 3.23
CA LEU A 73 5.08 -3.30 1.94
C LEU A 73 3.58 -3.16 1.64
N MET A 74 3.27 -3.02 0.36
CA MET A 74 1.92 -3.06 -0.18
C MET A 74 1.80 -4.29 -1.08
N ALA A 75 1.30 -5.39 -0.53
CA ALA A 75 1.05 -6.62 -1.29
C ALA A 75 -0.20 -6.44 -2.16
N SER A 76 -0.07 -6.55 -3.47
CA SER A 76 -1.15 -6.23 -4.43
C SER A 76 -1.08 -7.02 -5.73
N HIS A 77 -2.20 -7.21 -6.42
CA HIS A 77 -3.56 -7.07 -5.87
C HIS A 77 -4.03 -8.44 -5.36
N VAL A 78 -4.63 -8.42 -4.18
CA VAL A 78 -4.93 -9.67 -3.45
C VAL A 78 -6.12 -10.40 -4.05
N PHE A 79 -7.17 -9.69 -4.43
CA PHE A 79 -8.39 -10.22 -5.03
C PHE A 79 -8.62 -9.64 -6.43
N PRO A 80 -9.45 -10.28 -7.26
CA PRO A 80 -9.83 -9.72 -8.56
C PRO A 80 -10.32 -8.28 -8.45
N THR A 81 -9.90 -7.42 -9.38
CA THR A 81 -10.24 -5.99 -9.38
C THR A 81 -10.38 -5.46 -10.80
N ALA A 82 -11.37 -4.59 -11.02
CA ALA A 82 -11.55 -3.92 -12.29
C ALA A 82 -10.37 -2.99 -12.68
N CYS A 83 -9.53 -2.60 -11.71
CA CYS A 83 -8.34 -1.79 -11.99
C CYS A 83 -7.22 -2.56 -12.70
N LYS A 84 -7.26 -3.90 -12.66
CA LYS A 84 -6.29 -4.80 -13.30
C LYS A 84 -7.01 -6.06 -13.82
N PRO A 85 -7.86 -5.93 -14.82
CA PRO A 85 -8.74 -7.03 -15.26
C PRO A 85 -7.97 -8.20 -15.91
N SER A 86 -6.78 -7.93 -16.47
CA SER A 86 -5.95 -8.91 -17.18
C SER A 86 -4.90 -9.59 -16.32
N ASP A 87 -4.62 -9.05 -15.14
CA ASP A 87 -3.60 -9.61 -14.26
C ASP A 87 -4.26 -10.58 -13.27
N PRO A 88 -3.70 -11.77 -13.02
CA PRO A 88 -4.20 -12.64 -11.97
C PRO A 88 -3.91 -12.04 -10.58
N PRO A 89 -4.84 -12.16 -9.60
CA PRO A 89 -4.58 -11.74 -8.23
C PRO A 89 -3.51 -12.63 -7.59
N ILE A 90 -2.71 -12.06 -6.69
CA ILE A 90 -1.68 -12.80 -5.97
C ILE A 90 -2.27 -13.79 -4.94
N GLY A 91 -3.49 -13.56 -4.49
CA GLY A 91 -4.20 -14.42 -3.54
C GLY A 91 -3.75 -14.25 -2.08
N VAL A 92 -4.57 -14.77 -1.18
CA VAL A 92 -4.37 -14.70 0.27
C VAL A 92 -3.12 -15.48 0.72
N ASP A 93 -2.85 -16.64 0.11
CA ASP A 93 -1.72 -17.49 0.49
C ASP A 93 -0.38 -16.82 0.18
N THR A 94 -0.28 -16.11 -0.95
CA THR A 94 0.91 -15.30 -1.25
C THR A 94 1.11 -14.18 -0.22
N VAL A 95 0.03 -13.51 0.20
CA VAL A 95 0.12 -12.47 1.25
C VAL A 95 0.59 -13.07 2.57
N LYS A 96 0.09 -14.25 2.97
CA LYS A 96 0.57 -14.99 4.16
C LYS A 96 2.05 -15.34 4.06
N ALA A 97 2.50 -15.80 2.89
CA ALA A 97 3.90 -16.12 2.64
C ALA A 97 4.80 -14.87 2.72
N ILE A 98 4.37 -13.74 2.13
CA ILE A 98 5.06 -12.45 2.25
C ILE A 98 5.19 -12.05 3.72
N CYS A 99 4.10 -12.08 4.48
CA CYS A 99 4.12 -11.70 5.90
C CYS A 99 5.08 -12.58 6.74
N LYS A 100 5.27 -13.84 6.37
CA LYS A 100 6.22 -14.74 7.04
C LYS A 100 7.67 -14.47 6.67
N ALA A 101 7.91 -13.94 5.47
CA ALA A 101 9.25 -13.76 4.91
C ALA A 101 9.93 -12.45 5.33
N VAL A 102 9.15 -11.44 5.77
CA VAL A 102 9.65 -10.10 6.10
C VAL A 102 9.31 -9.71 7.53
N LYS A 103 10.03 -8.75 8.09
CA LYS A 103 9.83 -8.20 9.44
C LYS A 103 9.06 -6.88 9.44
N ILE A 104 9.06 -6.18 8.31
CA ILE A 104 8.38 -4.89 8.15
C ILE A 104 6.86 -5.08 7.94
N PRO A 105 6.04 -4.10 8.30
CA PRO A 105 4.58 -4.17 8.13
C PRO A 105 4.16 -4.42 6.68
N VAL A 106 3.21 -5.33 6.49
CA VAL A 106 2.58 -5.63 5.20
C VAL A 106 1.14 -5.15 5.20
N TYR A 107 0.74 -4.44 4.16
CA TYR A 107 -0.62 -4.03 3.90
C TYR A 107 -1.16 -4.75 2.66
N ALA A 108 -2.42 -5.19 2.70
CA ALA A 108 -3.09 -5.81 1.57
C ALA A 108 -3.84 -4.76 0.73
N LEU A 109 -3.67 -4.80 -0.59
CA LEU A 109 -4.33 -3.90 -1.53
C LEU A 109 -4.91 -4.68 -2.70
N GLY A 110 -6.05 -4.21 -3.21
CA GLY A 110 -6.68 -4.66 -4.44
C GLY A 110 -7.79 -5.68 -4.23
N GLY A 111 -9.00 -5.33 -4.66
CA GLY A 111 -10.20 -6.13 -4.55
C GLY A 111 -10.71 -6.34 -3.12
N VAL A 112 -10.17 -5.62 -2.13
CA VAL A 112 -10.65 -5.66 -0.75
C VAL A 112 -11.98 -4.92 -0.66
N THR A 113 -13.00 -5.61 -0.15
CA THR A 113 -14.38 -5.17 0.01
C THR A 113 -14.96 -5.77 1.28
N PRO A 114 -16.14 -5.33 1.78
CA PRO A 114 -16.81 -6.00 2.89
C PRO A 114 -17.04 -7.50 2.68
N LYS A 115 -17.17 -7.95 1.41
CA LYS A 115 -17.37 -9.38 1.07
C LYS A 115 -16.09 -10.21 1.09
N THR A 116 -14.92 -9.58 0.89
CA THR A 116 -13.64 -10.29 0.77
C THR A 116 -12.75 -10.14 1.99
N ILE A 117 -12.98 -9.13 2.83
CA ILE A 117 -12.10 -8.81 3.96
C ILE A 117 -12.01 -9.94 5.00
N SER A 118 -13.08 -10.72 5.18
CA SER A 118 -13.11 -11.86 6.09
C SER A 118 -12.04 -12.92 5.76
N GLN A 119 -11.64 -13.05 4.49
CA GLN A 119 -10.58 -13.95 4.06
C GLN A 119 -9.18 -13.53 4.56
N LEU A 120 -9.03 -12.30 5.03
CA LEU A 120 -7.77 -11.75 5.56
C LEU A 120 -7.69 -11.77 7.10
N GLN A 121 -8.70 -12.27 7.81
CA GLN A 121 -8.75 -12.24 9.28
C GLN A 121 -7.57 -12.97 9.93
N ASP A 122 -7.16 -14.11 9.39
CA ASP A 122 -6.05 -14.92 9.91
C ASP A 122 -4.70 -14.62 9.23
N VAL A 123 -4.63 -13.52 8.49
CA VAL A 123 -3.40 -13.07 7.82
C VAL A 123 -2.74 -12.00 8.68
N PRO A 124 -1.43 -12.13 9.06
CA PRO A 124 -0.78 -11.18 9.95
C PRO A 124 -0.39 -9.88 9.22
N ILE A 125 -1.32 -9.30 8.46
CA ILE A 125 -1.18 -7.99 7.84
C ILE A 125 -1.36 -6.87 8.87
N LYS A 126 -0.74 -5.74 8.63
CA LYS A 126 -0.91 -4.53 9.46
C LYS A 126 -2.25 -3.84 9.18
N GLY A 127 -2.81 -4.03 7.99
CA GLY A 127 -4.07 -3.44 7.57
C GLY A 127 -4.33 -3.59 6.08
N VAL A 128 -5.37 -2.95 5.61
CA VAL A 128 -5.79 -2.96 4.20
C VAL A 128 -5.74 -1.56 3.59
N ALA A 129 -5.47 -1.49 2.31
CA ALA A 129 -5.58 -0.27 1.51
C ALA A 129 -6.73 -0.39 0.52
N LEU A 130 -7.49 0.67 0.38
CA LEU A 130 -8.69 0.75 -0.44
C LEU A 130 -8.55 1.90 -1.43
N MET A 131 -9.01 1.71 -2.67
CA MET A 131 -9.06 2.77 -3.68
C MET A 131 -10.45 2.84 -4.31
N SER A 132 -10.75 1.99 -5.26
CA SER A 132 -11.99 2.05 -6.06
C SER A 132 -13.25 1.98 -5.21
N GLY A 133 -13.27 1.10 -4.21
CA GLY A 133 -14.43 0.96 -3.31
C GLY A 133 -14.78 2.25 -2.56
N LEU A 134 -13.78 3.04 -2.14
CA LEU A 134 -14.02 4.33 -1.48
C LEU A 134 -14.30 5.46 -2.48
N MET A 135 -13.68 5.44 -3.66
CA MET A 135 -13.84 6.50 -4.66
C MET A 135 -15.23 6.54 -5.30
N THR A 136 -15.91 5.39 -5.35
CA THR A 136 -17.26 5.27 -5.95
C THR A 136 -18.36 5.09 -4.92
N CYS A 137 -18.04 4.99 -3.63
CA CYS A 137 -19.00 4.75 -2.57
C CYS A 137 -19.81 6.03 -2.23
N PRO A 138 -21.13 5.97 -2.26
CA PRO A 138 -21.99 7.10 -1.88
C PRO A 138 -22.06 7.29 -0.36
N ASP A 139 -21.87 6.21 0.43
CA ASP A 139 -21.86 6.22 1.90
C ASP A 139 -20.54 5.65 2.43
N VAL A 140 -19.52 6.49 2.52
CA VAL A 140 -18.20 6.09 3.04
C VAL A 140 -18.24 5.64 4.51
N PRO A 141 -18.95 6.31 5.45
CA PRO A 141 -19.06 5.84 6.82
C PRO A 141 -19.66 4.44 6.95
N GLY A 142 -20.77 4.16 6.25
CA GLY A 142 -21.41 2.85 6.21
C GLY A 142 -20.48 1.78 5.65
N TYR A 143 -19.83 2.05 4.52
CA TYR A 143 -18.86 1.15 3.91
C TYR A 143 -17.69 0.79 4.85
N LEU A 144 -17.15 1.79 5.57
CA LEU A 144 -16.08 1.54 6.55
C LEU A 144 -16.55 0.77 7.77
N LYS A 145 -17.83 0.91 8.17
CA LYS A 145 -18.42 0.11 9.24
C LYS A 145 -18.54 -1.35 8.83
N GLU A 146 -19.02 -1.62 7.63
CA GLU A 146 -19.11 -3.00 7.09
C GLU A 146 -17.73 -3.66 6.96
N LEU A 147 -16.68 -2.91 6.61
CA LEU A 147 -15.30 -3.43 6.55
C LEU A 147 -14.72 -3.81 7.93
N ARG A 148 -15.28 -3.30 9.02
CA ARG A 148 -14.81 -3.54 10.39
C ARG A 148 -15.66 -4.55 11.15
N ALA A 149 -16.80 -4.92 10.60
CA ALA A 149 -17.71 -5.91 11.19
C ALA A 149 -17.19 -7.33 10.95
#